data_ef7d19718c09f6f646ac5bb96bef5774
#
_entry.id   ef7d19718c09f6f646ac5bb96bef5774
#
_cell.length_a   1.000
_cell.length_b   1.000
_cell.length_c   1.000
_cell.angle_alpha   90.00
_cell.angle_beta   90.00
_cell.angle_gamma   90.00
#
_symmetry.space_group_name_H-M   'P 1'
#
loop_
_entity.id
_entity.type
_entity.pdbx_description
1 polymer ?
#
loop_
_entity_poly.entity_id
_entity_poly.type
_entity_poly.pdbx_seq_one_letter_code
_entity_poly.pdbx_strand_id
1 'polypeptide(L)'
;MSSARTPARSAASPTATSPARTTRKEAPVTARTATASKATRKKAVGPVALVAAGPGDPELVTLRAAAFIREADVVVVDADALEVARAHARDDAAITPATGKGGVPLDHASRVKLVVDAAREGRSVVRLLAGDPTVDGTLLLEAGALRKAKVPFEVAPGVSEVTGVPAYAGFGLTGGRVRQFRVVDAHDTDLPWADLVNPRITVVFLNGADKVGDIANRLMNAGADPATPVAVTRRGTTVDQRTLAGTLEDIGAQAKAAKQAGHGLVVVGDVVLQRDKLDWFEVKALFGWRILIPRTQEQAGPVSALLRRHGAVPMEVPTISVEPPRTPQQMDRAVHGLVSGRFEWIGFTSVNAVRAIREKLDEYGLDARSFAGLKVAAVGETTVSALVEFGVRPDLVPGGEQTTSGLLEEWPHYDSLTDPINRVFLPRADIATDTLAAGLSELGWEVEDVTAYRTVRAAPPPAETREAIKTGGFDAVVFTSSSTVRNLVGIAGKPHHTTIVACIGPQTAKTAEEHGLRVDVLADESTVPSLVESLARHGEELRAMALEAGETSWRPSRRRQTARRKVT
;
A
#
# COMPACT_ATOMS: atom_id res chain seq x y z
N MET A 1 16.03 -32.00 -47.66
CA MET A 1 17.32 -32.72 -47.70
C MET A 1 17.79 -32.85 -46.28
N SER A 2 17.78 -33.98 -45.86
CA SER A 2 18.54 -35.01 -45.14
C SER A 2 18.36 -34.88 -43.63
N SER A 3 17.55 -35.66 -42.96
CA SER A 3 17.52 -37.08 -42.55
C SER A 3 18.72 -37.47 -41.67
N ALA A 4 18.47 -37.86 -40.44
CA ALA A 4 18.78 -39.16 -39.83
C ALA A 4 18.85 -39.02 -38.32
N ARG A 5 17.98 -39.64 -37.62
CA ARG A 5 17.98 -41.05 -37.07
C ARG A 5 18.51 -41.12 -35.62
N THR A 6 17.57 -41.50 -34.78
CA THR A 6 17.69 -42.14 -33.45
C THR A 6 18.48 -43.44 -33.55
N PRO A 7 19.07 -43.96 -32.45
CA PRO A 7 18.60 -45.26 -32.00
C PRO A 7 18.31 -45.38 -30.49
N ALA A 8 17.32 -46.23 -30.24
CA ALA A 8 16.90 -46.80 -28.97
C ALA A 8 17.85 -47.92 -28.51
N ARG A 9 18.00 -48.09 -27.18
CA ARG A 9 18.33 -49.36 -26.50
C ARG A 9 17.62 -49.31 -25.13
N SER A 10 16.66 -50.12 -24.93
CA SER A 10 16.58 -51.52 -24.50
C SER A 10 16.80 -51.72 -22.99
N ALA A 11 15.77 -52.21 -22.37
CA ALA A 11 15.53 -52.55 -20.97
C ALA A 11 16.48 -53.63 -20.43
N ALA A 12 16.71 -53.61 -19.12
CA ALA A 12 16.89 -54.82 -18.31
C ALA A 12 16.59 -54.51 -16.84
N SER A 13 15.59 -55.17 -16.33
CA SER A 13 15.34 -55.32 -14.88
C SER A 13 16.26 -56.40 -14.33
N PRO A 14 16.65 -56.29 -13.05
CA PRO A 14 16.96 -57.50 -12.30
C PRO A 14 16.02 -57.72 -11.10
N THR A 15 15.62 -58.94 -11.02
CA THR A 15 14.87 -59.75 -10.07
C THR A 15 15.30 -59.56 -8.61
N ALA A 16 14.29 -59.63 -7.75
CA ALA A 16 14.38 -59.71 -6.29
C ALA A 16 15.00 -61.05 -5.82
N THR A 17 15.87 -60.95 -4.85
CA THR A 17 16.21 -62.07 -3.94
C THR A 17 16.21 -61.57 -2.50
N SER A 18 15.33 -62.19 -1.73
CA SER A 18 15.24 -62.04 -0.26
C SER A 18 16.31 -62.90 0.45
N PRO A 19 16.91 -62.48 1.55
CA PRO A 19 17.56 -63.39 2.49
C PRO A 19 16.90 -63.38 3.86
N ALA A 20 16.62 -64.57 4.26
CA ALA A 20 16.55 -65.27 5.54
C ALA A 20 16.61 -64.44 6.88
N ARG A 21 15.60 -64.74 7.64
CA ARG A 21 15.36 -64.41 9.06
C ARG A 21 16.37 -65.16 9.97
N THR A 22 17.26 -64.41 10.66
CA THR A 22 18.08 -64.91 11.74
C THR A 22 17.57 -64.36 13.06
N THR A 23 17.09 -65.24 13.94
CA THR A 23 16.67 -65.01 15.31
C THR A 23 17.90 -64.65 16.18
N ARG A 24 17.87 -63.49 16.85
CA ARG A 24 18.88 -63.11 17.85
C ARG A 24 18.22 -63.01 19.23
N LYS A 25 18.77 -63.78 20.14
CA LYS A 25 18.36 -63.90 21.56
C LYS A 25 18.45 -62.53 22.27
N GLU A 26 17.42 -62.24 23.03
CA GLU A 26 17.35 -61.10 23.98
C GLU A 26 18.31 -61.29 25.16
N ALA A 27 19.03 -60.24 25.51
CA ALA A 27 19.76 -60.08 26.75
C ALA A 27 19.12 -58.91 27.58
N PRO A 28 19.15 -58.96 28.91
CA PRO A 28 18.29 -58.11 29.76
C PRO A 28 18.79 -56.65 29.79
N VAL A 29 17.86 -55.73 29.64
CA VAL A 29 18.06 -54.27 29.71
C VAL A 29 18.13 -53.87 31.20
N THR A 30 19.33 -53.48 31.66
CA THR A 30 19.52 -52.73 32.89
C THR A 30 19.10 -51.27 32.65
N ALA A 31 18.11 -50.82 33.40
CA ALA A 31 17.65 -49.44 33.41
C ALA A 31 18.76 -48.51 33.95
N ARG A 32 19.39 -47.75 33.07
CA ARG A 32 20.19 -46.58 33.44
C ARG A 32 19.25 -45.34 33.43
N THR A 33 18.94 -44.84 34.62
CA THR A 33 18.38 -43.53 34.84
C THR A 33 19.31 -42.46 34.24
N ALA A 34 19.00 -42.02 33.01
CA ALA A 34 19.65 -40.88 32.42
C ALA A 34 18.98 -39.60 32.96
N THR A 35 19.68 -38.94 33.87
CA THR A 35 19.43 -37.53 34.21
C THR A 35 19.59 -36.69 32.92
N ALA A 36 18.46 -36.34 32.32
CA ALA A 36 18.44 -35.43 31.17
C ALA A 36 18.84 -34.02 31.66
N SER A 37 20.10 -33.69 31.49
CA SER A 37 20.56 -32.31 31.52
C SER A 37 19.75 -31.52 30.49
N LYS A 38 18.95 -30.55 30.94
CA LYS A 38 18.35 -29.52 30.10
C LYS A 38 19.47 -28.64 29.55
N ALA A 39 20.18 -29.13 28.53
CA ALA A 39 20.98 -28.27 27.69
C ALA A 39 20.00 -27.34 26.95
N THR A 40 19.91 -26.10 27.38
CA THR A 40 19.26 -25.01 26.63
C THR A 40 19.89 -24.96 25.24
N ARG A 41 19.22 -25.52 24.26
CA ARG A 41 19.62 -25.39 22.85
C ARG A 41 19.70 -23.88 22.58
N LYS A 42 20.90 -23.33 22.39
CA LYS A 42 21.08 -21.96 21.91
C LYS A 42 20.23 -21.82 20.65
N LYS A 43 19.24 -20.92 20.67
CA LYS A 43 18.44 -20.60 19.48
C LYS A 43 19.40 -20.22 18.36
N ALA A 44 19.18 -20.72 17.16
CA ALA A 44 19.94 -20.29 15.99
C ALA A 44 19.70 -18.78 15.79
N VAL A 45 20.73 -18.07 15.37
CA VAL A 45 20.61 -16.64 15.05
C VAL A 45 19.70 -16.52 13.82
N GLY A 46 18.68 -15.67 13.89
CA GLY A 46 17.77 -15.42 12.79
C GLY A 46 18.47 -14.69 11.63
N PRO A 47 17.91 -14.76 10.42
CA PRO A 47 18.46 -14.07 9.25
C PRO A 47 18.33 -12.54 9.41
N VAL A 48 19.35 -11.82 8.91
CA VAL A 48 19.36 -10.35 8.90
C VAL A 48 19.53 -9.84 7.47
N ALA A 49 18.76 -8.82 7.08
CA ALA A 49 18.94 -8.11 5.84
C ALA A 49 19.13 -6.59 6.10
N LEU A 50 20.17 -6.01 5.49
CA LEU A 50 20.35 -4.57 5.38
C LEU A 50 19.68 -4.13 4.08
N VAL A 51 18.62 -3.34 4.19
CA VAL A 51 17.70 -3.05 3.09
C VAL A 51 17.60 -1.54 2.88
N ALA A 52 17.82 -1.09 1.65
CA ALA A 52 17.59 0.28 1.24
C ALA A 52 16.09 0.55 1.08
N ALA A 53 15.58 1.59 1.73
CA ALA A 53 14.19 2.02 1.62
C ALA A 53 13.90 2.85 0.36
N GLY A 54 14.93 3.29 -0.34
CA GLY A 54 14.76 4.28 -1.41
C GLY A 54 14.58 5.71 -0.87
N PRO A 55 14.31 6.68 -1.75
CA PRO A 55 14.37 8.11 -1.42
C PRO A 55 13.13 8.65 -0.72
N GLY A 56 12.10 7.82 -0.46
CA GLY A 56 10.89 8.23 0.28
C GLY A 56 9.58 7.66 -0.24
N ASP A 57 9.39 7.55 -1.55
CA ASP A 57 8.22 6.93 -2.16
C ASP A 57 8.25 5.41 -1.91
N PRO A 58 7.21 4.82 -1.26
CA PRO A 58 7.16 3.38 -1.01
C PRO A 58 7.17 2.51 -2.27
N GLU A 59 6.79 3.06 -3.43
CA GLU A 59 6.82 2.33 -4.71
C GLU A 59 8.23 2.28 -5.34
N LEU A 60 9.20 3.03 -4.80
CA LEU A 60 10.58 3.02 -5.27
C LEU A 60 11.48 1.98 -4.58
N VAL A 61 10.92 1.09 -3.80
CA VAL A 61 11.66 -0.05 -3.27
C VAL A 61 11.93 -1.08 -4.36
N THR A 62 13.06 -1.78 -4.27
CA THR A 62 13.30 -2.91 -5.16
C THR A 62 12.40 -4.09 -4.79
N LEU A 63 12.08 -4.95 -5.76
CA LEU A 63 11.32 -6.19 -5.49
C LEU A 63 11.97 -7.05 -4.40
N ARG A 64 13.32 -7.10 -4.35
CA ARG A 64 14.07 -7.80 -3.31
C ARG A 64 13.87 -7.16 -1.94
N ALA A 65 13.93 -5.84 -1.86
CA ALA A 65 13.68 -5.09 -0.63
C ALA A 65 12.27 -5.35 -0.09
N ALA A 66 11.26 -5.26 -0.95
CA ALA A 66 9.86 -5.54 -0.60
C ALA A 66 9.67 -6.98 -0.10
N ALA A 67 10.34 -7.97 -0.71
CA ALA A 67 10.30 -9.36 -0.26
C ALA A 67 10.88 -9.51 1.15
N PHE A 68 12.08 -8.97 1.41
CA PHE A 68 12.67 -9.01 2.75
C PHE A 68 11.79 -8.35 3.82
N ILE A 69 11.21 -7.17 3.52
CA ILE A 69 10.35 -6.45 4.47
C ILE A 69 9.10 -7.27 4.78
N ARG A 70 8.49 -7.92 3.78
CA ARG A 70 7.29 -8.75 3.94
C ARG A 70 7.56 -10.02 4.75
N GLU A 71 8.75 -10.60 4.67
CA GLU A 71 9.13 -11.82 5.37
C GLU A 71 9.68 -11.58 6.79
N ALA A 72 9.96 -10.33 7.15
CA ALA A 72 10.55 -9.98 8.43
C ALA A 72 9.59 -10.14 9.61
N ASP A 73 10.09 -10.66 10.75
CA ASP A 73 9.42 -10.59 12.04
C ASP A 73 9.62 -9.23 12.70
N VAL A 74 10.77 -8.59 12.42
CA VAL A 74 11.16 -7.29 12.96
C VAL A 74 11.75 -6.42 11.88
N VAL A 75 11.24 -5.19 11.76
CA VAL A 75 11.80 -4.16 10.89
C VAL A 75 12.35 -3.04 11.77
N VAL A 76 13.68 -2.93 11.86
CA VAL A 76 14.36 -1.80 12.52
C VAL A 76 14.56 -0.71 11.46
N VAL A 77 13.85 0.42 11.58
CA VAL A 77 13.65 1.39 10.50
C VAL A 77 14.12 2.79 10.86
N ASP A 78 14.79 3.48 9.94
CA ASP A 78 15.07 4.91 10.06
C ASP A 78 13.77 5.74 10.00
N ALA A 79 13.75 6.88 10.66
CA ALA A 79 12.55 7.72 10.76
C ALA A 79 11.98 8.10 9.38
N ASP A 80 12.84 8.45 8.43
CA ASP A 80 12.43 8.86 7.08
C ASP A 80 11.96 7.70 6.19
N ALA A 81 12.21 6.43 6.62
CA ALA A 81 11.77 5.22 5.92
C ALA A 81 10.51 4.57 6.55
N LEU A 82 9.91 5.19 7.56
CA LEU A 82 8.80 4.59 8.31
C LEU A 82 7.57 4.29 7.44
N GLU A 83 7.25 5.16 6.49
CA GLU A 83 6.12 4.95 5.57
C GLU A 83 6.38 3.77 4.64
N VAL A 84 7.63 3.56 4.20
CA VAL A 84 8.04 2.39 3.41
C VAL A 84 7.86 1.10 4.22
N ALA A 85 8.28 1.11 5.49
CA ALA A 85 8.07 -0.03 6.37
C ALA A 85 6.58 -0.39 6.51
N ARG A 86 5.73 0.61 6.75
CA ARG A 86 4.27 0.42 6.89
C ARG A 86 3.59 -0.08 5.62
N ALA A 87 4.09 0.34 4.46
CA ALA A 87 3.53 -0.05 3.17
C ALA A 87 3.81 -1.50 2.78
N HIS A 88 4.91 -2.08 3.28
CA HIS A 88 5.39 -3.38 2.82
C HIS A 88 5.51 -4.45 3.90
N ALA A 89 5.55 -4.08 5.19
CA ALA A 89 5.57 -5.06 6.28
C ALA A 89 4.21 -5.75 6.43
N ARG A 90 4.23 -6.99 6.87
CA ARG A 90 3.00 -7.70 7.25
C ARG A 90 2.45 -7.13 8.57
N ASP A 91 1.16 -7.32 8.80
CA ASP A 91 0.45 -6.71 9.93
C ASP A 91 0.97 -7.13 11.32
N ASP A 92 1.50 -8.35 11.42
CA ASP A 92 2.06 -8.92 12.67
C ASP A 92 3.55 -8.63 12.86
N ALA A 93 4.22 -7.99 11.90
CA ALA A 93 5.62 -7.61 12.02
C ALA A 93 5.84 -6.48 13.02
N ALA A 94 6.86 -6.59 13.86
CA ALA A 94 7.23 -5.55 14.80
C ALA A 94 8.05 -4.44 14.10
N ILE A 95 7.43 -3.29 13.84
CA ILE A 95 8.13 -2.12 13.29
C ILE A 95 8.74 -1.34 14.46
N THR A 96 10.07 -1.26 14.51
CA THR A 96 10.85 -0.60 15.55
C THR A 96 11.61 0.59 14.97
N PRO A 97 11.18 1.85 15.21
CA PRO A 97 11.93 3.02 14.80
C PRO A 97 13.32 3.06 15.43
N ALA A 98 14.34 3.34 14.64
CA ALA A 98 15.73 3.48 15.08
C ALA A 98 15.97 4.88 15.68
N THR A 99 15.08 5.32 16.58
CA THR A 99 15.08 6.63 17.23
C THR A 99 15.01 6.49 18.74
N GLY A 100 15.65 7.45 19.44
CA GLY A 100 15.56 7.60 20.89
C GLY A 100 14.40 8.51 21.33
N LYS A 101 14.47 8.99 22.58
CA LYS A 101 13.48 9.95 23.11
C LYS A 101 13.40 11.19 22.25
N GLY A 102 12.17 11.64 21.97
CA GLY A 102 11.93 12.82 21.14
C GLY A 102 12.17 12.64 19.64
N GLY A 103 12.27 11.38 19.14
CA GLY A 103 12.42 11.11 17.71
C GLY A 103 13.84 11.33 17.15
N VAL A 104 14.83 11.58 18.02
CA VAL A 104 16.22 11.77 17.60
C VAL A 104 16.80 10.44 17.11
N PRO A 105 17.44 10.39 15.92
CA PRO A 105 18.07 9.19 15.42
C PRO A 105 19.09 8.60 16.40
N LEU A 106 19.06 7.29 16.59
CA LEU A 106 20.09 6.58 17.36
C LEU A 106 21.43 6.62 16.62
N ASP A 107 22.55 6.47 17.33
CA ASP A 107 23.86 6.21 16.72
C ASP A 107 23.90 4.82 16.06
N HIS A 108 24.87 4.59 15.16
CA HIS A 108 24.99 3.34 14.42
C HIS A 108 25.15 2.11 15.32
N ALA A 109 25.89 2.23 16.44
CA ALA A 109 26.11 1.13 17.36
C ALA A 109 24.79 0.71 18.05
N SER A 110 24.00 1.68 18.47
CA SER A 110 22.68 1.47 19.07
C SER A 110 21.68 0.87 18.09
N ARG A 111 21.66 1.32 16.83
CA ARG A 111 20.83 0.74 15.75
C ARG A 111 21.18 -0.72 15.51
N VAL A 112 22.47 -1.03 15.34
CA VAL A 112 22.95 -2.41 15.15
C VAL A 112 22.66 -3.28 16.37
N LYS A 113 22.71 -2.72 17.58
CA LYS A 113 22.34 -3.46 18.79
C LYS A 113 20.90 -3.95 18.72
N LEU A 114 19.93 -3.12 18.30
CA LEU A 114 18.54 -3.53 18.12
C LEU A 114 18.42 -4.72 17.14
N VAL A 115 19.13 -4.66 16.02
CA VAL A 115 19.15 -5.74 15.02
C VAL A 115 19.75 -7.03 15.59
N VAL A 116 20.89 -6.93 16.26
CA VAL A 116 21.61 -8.08 16.84
C VAL A 116 20.79 -8.76 17.95
N ASP A 117 20.15 -7.96 18.81
CA ASP A 117 19.35 -8.48 19.91
C ASP A 117 18.15 -9.28 19.36
N ALA A 118 17.42 -8.72 18.38
CA ALA A 118 16.30 -9.41 17.73
C ALA A 118 16.73 -10.68 16.97
N ALA A 119 17.86 -10.63 16.23
CA ALA A 119 18.37 -11.79 15.51
C ALA A 119 18.81 -12.92 16.46
N ARG A 120 19.40 -12.60 17.62
CA ARG A 120 19.76 -13.58 18.64
C ARG A 120 18.58 -14.27 19.31
N GLU A 121 17.40 -13.65 19.26
CA GLU A 121 16.12 -14.27 19.64
C GLU A 121 15.60 -15.25 18.58
N GLY A 122 16.31 -15.39 17.44
CA GLY A 122 15.94 -16.27 16.34
C GLY A 122 14.88 -15.69 15.41
N ARG A 123 14.64 -14.36 15.45
CA ARG A 123 13.70 -13.66 14.57
C ARG A 123 14.38 -13.29 13.25
N SER A 124 13.61 -13.26 12.17
CA SER A 124 14.03 -12.64 10.89
C SER A 124 13.99 -11.12 11.05
N VAL A 125 15.10 -10.44 10.72
CA VAL A 125 15.24 -9.00 10.98
C VAL A 125 15.62 -8.27 9.70
N VAL A 126 14.87 -7.22 9.39
CA VAL A 126 15.25 -6.22 8.39
C VAL A 126 15.73 -4.96 9.10
N ARG A 127 16.91 -4.50 8.73
CA ARG A 127 17.36 -3.14 9.01
C ARG A 127 17.04 -2.30 7.76
N LEU A 128 15.98 -1.49 7.85
CA LEU A 128 15.52 -0.64 6.74
C LEU A 128 16.16 0.74 6.87
N LEU A 129 17.03 1.07 5.92
CA LEU A 129 17.83 2.29 5.89
C LEU A 129 17.22 3.29 4.90
N ALA A 130 17.11 4.55 5.28
CA ALA A 130 16.66 5.61 4.39
C ALA A 130 17.63 5.78 3.21
N GLY A 131 17.13 6.12 2.02
CA GLY A 131 17.94 6.28 0.82
C GLY A 131 18.56 4.96 0.32
N ASP A 132 19.78 5.05 -0.17
CA ASP A 132 20.64 3.91 -0.47
C ASP A 132 21.93 4.00 0.36
N PRO A 133 22.11 3.13 1.36
CA PRO A 133 23.21 3.20 2.33
C PRO A 133 24.59 2.91 1.70
N THR A 134 24.64 2.53 0.42
CA THR A 134 25.90 2.38 -0.31
C THR A 134 26.52 3.71 -0.71
N VAL A 135 25.76 4.80 -0.68
CA VAL A 135 26.18 6.14 -1.12
C VAL A 135 26.68 7.01 0.04
N ASP A 136 26.08 6.91 1.23
CA ASP A 136 26.37 7.73 2.40
C ASP A 136 27.36 7.10 3.40
N GLY A 137 27.86 5.90 3.10
CA GLY A 137 28.79 5.15 3.96
C GLY A 137 28.13 4.38 5.11
N THR A 138 26.84 4.52 5.35
CA THR A 138 26.11 3.85 6.45
C THR A 138 26.22 2.34 6.36
N LEU A 139 26.18 1.78 5.15
CA LEU A 139 26.33 0.34 4.93
C LEU A 139 27.62 -0.20 5.53
N LEU A 140 28.76 0.47 5.30
CA LEU A 140 30.05 0.02 5.80
C LEU A 140 30.10 -0.02 7.32
N LEU A 141 29.49 0.98 7.97
CA LEU A 141 29.44 1.09 9.44
C LEU A 141 28.58 -0.01 10.05
N GLU A 142 27.34 -0.18 9.57
CA GLU A 142 26.39 -1.12 10.15
C GLU A 142 26.75 -2.58 9.79
N ALA A 143 27.14 -2.87 8.54
CA ALA A 143 27.62 -4.18 8.12
C ALA A 143 28.90 -4.60 8.87
N GLY A 144 29.84 -3.67 9.05
CA GLY A 144 31.07 -3.91 9.82
C GLY A 144 30.78 -4.27 11.28
N ALA A 145 29.76 -3.61 11.89
CA ALA A 145 29.35 -3.90 13.27
C ALA A 145 28.64 -5.27 13.37
N LEU A 146 27.79 -5.66 12.40
CA LEU A 146 27.19 -6.99 12.35
C LEU A 146 28.24 -8.10 12.21
N ARG A 147 29.27 -7.88 11.38
CA ARG A 147 30.40 -8.83 11.27
C ARG A 147 31.15 -8.99 12.60
N LYS A 148 31.44 -7.90 13.30
CA LYS A 148 32.04 -7.96 14.65
C LYS A 148 31.15 -8.72 15.64
N ALA A 149 29.82 -8.58 15.53
CA ALA A 149 28.86 -9.31 16.35
C ALA A 149 28.69 -10.79 15.93
N LYS A 150 29.35 -11.23 14.84
CA LYS A 150 29.22 -12.56 14.22
C LYS A 150 27.78 -12.90 13.80
N VAL A 151 27.03 -11.91 13.33
CA VAL A 151 25.70 -12.07 12.77
C VAL A 151 25.82 -12.05 11.23
N PRO A 152 25.43 -13.12 10.54
CA PRO A 152 25.40 -13.13 9.08
C PRO A 152 24.30 -12.21 8.56
N PHE A 153 24.53 -11.56 7.42
CA PHE A 153 23.56 -10.65 6.83
C PHE A 153 23.60 -10.71 5.29
N GLU A 154 22.50 -10.28 4.69
CA GLU A 154 22.39 -9.97 3.26
C GLU A 154 22.19 -8.46 3.05
N VAL A 155 22.40 -7.99 1.80
CA VAL A 155 22.19 -6.58 1.43
C VAL A 155 21.26 -6.51 0.24
N ALA A 156 20.23 -5.66 0.34
CA ALA A 156 19.38 -5.26 -0.78
C ALA A 156 19.57 -3.75 -1.04
N PRO A 157 20.32 -3.37 -2.08
CA PRO A 157 20.46 -1.97 -2.48
C PRO A 157 19.14 -1.42 -3.03
N GLY A 158 19.04 -0.11 -3.15
CA GLY A 158 17.82 0.55 -3.57
C GLY A 158 18.02 1.67 -4.59
N VAL A 159 16.96 2.45 -4.80
CA VAL A 159 17.03 3.69 -5.56
C VAL A 159 17.65 4.75 -4.66
N SER A 160 18.80 5.28 -5.07
CA SER A 160 19.47 6.35 -4.33
C SER A 160 18.70 7.67 -4.45
N GLU A 161 18.70 8.48 -3.39
CA GLU A 161 18.20 9.87 -3.43
C GLU A 161 18.96 10.72 -4.46
N VAL A 162 20.24 10.40 -4.71
CA VAL A 162 21.07 11.08 -5.72
C VAL A 162 20.43 11.04 -7.11
N THR A 163 19.75 9.96 -7.46
CA THR A 163 19.10 9.78 -8.78
C THR A 163 17.59 9.93 -8.71
N GLY A 164 16.96 9.42 -7.65
CA GLY A 164 15.51 9.44 -7.49
C GLY A 164 14.96 10.85 -7.27
N VAL A 165 15.59 11.64 -6.41
CA VAL A 165 15.11 12.99 -6.10
C VAL A 165 15.19 13.94 -7.30
N PRO A 166 16.30 14.03 -8.07
CA PRO A 166 16.33 14.84 -9.28
C PRO A 166 15.29 14.42 -10.32
N ALA A 167 15.08 13.12 -10.52
CA ALA A 167 14.06 12.63 -11.44
C ALA A 167 12.65 13.11 -11.07
N TYR A 168 12.31 13.10 -9.76
CA TYR A 168 11.04 13.63 -9.25
C TYR A 168 11.00 15.16 -9.21
N ALA A 169 12.16 15.81 -9.17
CA ALA A 169 12.27 17.26 -9.28
C ALA A 169 12.28 17.76 -10.73
N GLY A 170 12.18 16.87 -11.73
CA GLY A 170 12.04 17.23 -13.14
C GLY A 170 13.36 17.52 -13.86
N PHE A 171 14.47 16.94 -13.42
CA PHE A 171 15.75 17.02 -14.16
C PHE A 171 16.63 15.80 -13.94
N GLY A 172 17.52 15.54 -14.91
CA GLY A 172 18.55 14.49 -14.78
C GLY A 172 19.84 15.03 -14.18
N LEU A 173 20.83 14.16 -13.97
CA LEU A 173 22.17 14.55 -13.49
C LEU A 173 23.15 14.78 -14.64
N THR A 174 22.85 14.28 -15.83
CA THR A 174 23.64 14.44 -17.04
C THR A 174 22.73 14.79 -18.20
N GLY A 175 23.28 15.53 -19.18
CA GLY A 175 22.54 15.91 -20.38
C GLY A 175 23.23 17.07 -21.09
N GLY A 176 22.96 17.27 -22.39
CA GLY A 176 23.58 18.32 -23.16
C GLY A 176 25.12 18.25 -23.12
N ARG A 177 25.76 19.28 -22.61
CA ARG A 177 27.23 19.35 -22.42
C ARG A 177 27.72 18.73 -21.09
N VAL A 178 26.80 18.45 -20.14
CA VAL A 178 27.12 17.85 -18.83
C VAL A 178 27.22 16.33 -18.98
N ARG A 179 28.39 15.77 -18.72
CA ARG A 179 28.68 14.33 -18.89
C ARG A 179 29.08 13.63 -17.60
N GLN A 180 29.26 14.39 -16.52
CA GLN A 180 29.70 13.89 -15.23
C GLN A 180 28.84 14.49 -14.13
N PHE A 181 28.70 13.77 -13.05
CA PHE A 181 28.20 14.31 -11.79
C PHE A 181 29.10 13.87 -10.64
N ARG A 182 29.16 14.66 -9.60
CA ARG A 182 29.88 14.39 -8.35
C ARG A 182 28.90 14.40 -7.20
N VAL A 183 29.07 13.47 -6.29
CA VAL A 183 28.30 13.39 -5.05
C VAL A 183 29.23 13.70 -3.89
N VAL A 184 28.84 14.63 -3.05
CA VAL A 184 29.60 15.06 -1.87
C VAL A 184 28.66 15.19 -0.67
N ASP A 185 29.13 14.90 0.53
CA ASP A 185 28.40 15.19 1.76
C ASP A 185 28.58 16.67 2.11
N ALA A 186 27.50 17.42 2.28
CA ALA A 186 27.54 18.83 2.67
C ALA A 186 28.14 19.06 4.07
N HIS A 187 28.32 18.03 4.87
CA HIS A 187 28.91 18.10 6.20
C HIS A 187 30.41 17.82 6.20
N ASP A 188 30.97 17.40 5.07
CA ASP A 188 32.42 17.26 4.94
C ASP A 188 33.09 18.65 5.04
N THR A 189 34.01 18.77 5.96
CA THR A 189 34.75 20.04 6.21
C THR A 189 35.88 20.27 5.22
N ASP A 190 36.36 19.23 4.57
CA ASP A 190 37.56 19.24 3.71
C ASP A 190 37.22 19.18 2.21
N LEU A 191 36.03 19.65 1.81
CA LEU A 191 35.62 19.66 0.41
C LEU A 191 36.56 20.53 -0.45
N PRO A 192 37.05 19.99 -1.59
CA PRO A 192 37.87 20.74 -2.54
C PRO A 192 37.02 21.66 -3.40
N TRP A 193 36.55 22.77 -2.84
CA TRP A 193 35.57 23.68 -3.46
C TRP A 193 35.95 24.13 -4.86
N ALA A 194 37.24 24.39 -5.12
CA ALA A 194 37.72 24.79 -6.45
C ALA A 194 37.49 23.68 -7.51
N ASP A 195 37.62 22.41 -7.11
CA ASP A 195 37.40 21.28 -8.03
C ASP A 195 35.91 21.03 -8.33
N LEU A 196 35.02 21.60 -7.52
CA LEU A 196 33.57 21.51 -7.72
C LEU A 196 33.05 22.58 -8.69
N VAL A 197 33.86 23.59 -9.00
CA VAL A 197 33.51 24.68 -9.93
C VAL A 197 33.84 24.26 -11.37
N ASN A 198 32.89 23.58 -12.03
CA ASN A 198 33.03 23.18 -13.42
C ASN A 198 31.66 23.13 -14.12
N PRO A 199 31.43 23.95 -15.17
CA PRO A 199 30.12 24.02 -15.86
C PRO A 199 29.75 22.75 -16.65
N ARG A 200 30.67 21.77 -16.72
CA ARG A 200 30.39 20.47 -17.37
C ARG A 200 30.09 19.35 -16.37
N ILE A 201 30.03 19.69 -15.08
CA ILE A 201 29.80 18.74 -14.01
C ILE A 201 28.57 19.19 -13.21
N THR A 202 27.67 18.26 -12.92
CA THR A 202 26.63 18.46 -11.90
C THR A 202 27.19 18.09 -10.54
N VAL A 203 27.01 18.93 -9.53
CA VAL A 203 27.38 18.62 -8.15
C VAL A 203 26.14 18.36 -7.34
N VAL A 204 26.10 17.21 -6.66
CA VAL A 204 25.02 16.79 -5.78
C VAL A 204 25.53 16.80 -4.34
N PHE A 205 24.96 17.67 -3.51
CA PHE A 205 25.28 17.73 -2.09
C PHE A 205 24.22 16.97 -1.29
N LEU A 206 24.61 15.85 -0.71
CA LEU A 206 23.81 15.09 0.25
C LEU A 206 23.67 15.93 1.53
N ASN A 207 22.52 15.86 2.17
CA ASN A 207 22.22 16.57 3.43
C ASN A 207 22.45 18.09 3.36
N GLY A 208 22.42 18.66 2.14
CA GLY A 208 22.85 20.04 1.88
C GLY A 208 21.77 21.10 2.06
N ALA A 209 20.52 20.72 2.18
CA ALA A 209 19.40 21.67 2.11
C ALA A 209 19.44 22.77 3.18
N ASP A 210 19.87 22.45 4.40
CA ASP A 210 19.99 23.44 5.48
C ASP A 210 21.25 24.33 5.35
N LYS A 211 22.20 23.90 4.51
CA LYS A 211 23.47 24.58 4.24
C LYS A 211 23.53 25.27 2.89
N VAL A 212 22.40 25.32 2.14
CA VAL A 212 22.41 25.78 0.74
C VAL A 212 23.01 27.17 0.57
N GLY A 213 22.75 28.10 1.48
CA GLY A 213 23.35 29.43 1.44
C GLY A 213 24.89 29.44 1.66
N ASP A 214 25.39 28.59 2.57
CA ASP A 214 26.81 28.38 2.77
C ASP A 214 27.48 27.71 1.58
N ILE A 215 26.85 26.67 1.03
CA ILE A 215 27.27 25.96 -0.20
C ILE A 215 27.40 26.96 -1.35
N ALA A 216 26.37 27.77 -1.58
CA ALA A 216 26.36 28.77 -2.64
C ALA A 216 27.50 29.79 -2.49
N ASN A 217 27.67 30.34 -1.28
CA ASN A 217 28.75 31.30 -0.98
C ASN A 217 30.15 30.68 -1.19
N ARG A 218 30.35 29.45 -0.75
CA ARG A 218 31.65 28.75 -0.92
C ARG A 218 31.99 28.47 -2.37
N LEU A 219 30.99 28.08 -3.17
CA LEU A 219 31.18 27.87 -4.61
C LEU A 219 31.51 29.19 -5.32
N MET A 220 30.79 30.27 -5.03
CA MET A 220 31.05 31.60 -5.61
C MET A 220 32.46 32.10 -5.19
N ASN A 221 32.85 31.94 -3.92
CA ASN A 221 34.21 32.27 -3.46
C ASN A 221 35.29 31.43 -4.12
N ALA A 222 34.97 30.22 -4.56
CA ALA A 222 35.86 29.35 -5.31
C ALA A 222 35.87 29.66 -6.83
N GLY A 223 35.13 30.69 -7.27
CA GLY A 223 35.11 31.17 -8.65
C GLY A 223 33.94 30.67 -9.50
N ALA A 224 32.88 30.12 -8.89
CA ALA A 224 31.66 29.76 -9.64
C ALA A 224 30.91 31.03 -10.07
N ASP A 225 30.31 31.00 -11.25
CA ASP A 225 29.44 32.06 -11.74
C ASP A 225 28.20 32.17 -10.83
N PRO A 226 27.90 33.40 -10.28
CA PRO A 226 26.69 33.63 -9.48
C PRO A 226 25.39 33.22 -10.16
N ALA A 227 25.34 33.25 -11.50
CA ALA A 227 24.20 32.83 -12.28
C ALA A 227 24.08 31.29 -12.44
N THR A 228 25.02 30.50 -11.89
CA THR A 228 24.97 29.03 -11.96
C THR A 228 23.67 28.50 -11.34
N PRO A 229 22.89 27.65 -12.09
CA PRO A 229 21.62 27.13 -11.58
C PRO A 229 21.79 26.19 -10.40
N VAL A 230 20.87 26.30 -9.44
CA VAL A 230 20.82 25.49 -8.22
C VAL A 230 19.38 25.04 -7.94
N ALA A 231 19.20 23.79 -7.55
CA ALA A 231 17.95 23.31 -6.98
C ALA A 231 18.15 22.76 -5.57
N VAL A 232 17.20 23.06 -4.69
CA VAL A 232 17.11 22.48 -3.34
C VAL A 232 15.81 21.71 -3.25
N THR A 233 15.90 20.40 -3.11
CA THR A 233 14.72 19.53 -2.97
C THR A 233 14.68 18.93 -1.57
N ARG A 234 13.60 19.19 -0.85
CA ARG A 234 13.35 18.62 0.48
C ARG A 234 12.26 17.57 0.38
N ARG A 235 12.36 16.52 1.23
CA ARG A 235 11.42 15.40 1.28
C ARG A 235 11.17 14.81 -0.11
N GLY A 236 12.26 14.62 -0.87
CA GLY A 236 12.21 14.18 -2.26
C GLY A 236 11.40 12.90 -2.43
N THR A 237 10.75 12.77 -3.57
CA THR A 237 9.86 11.68 -4.00
C THR A 237 8.59 11.49 -3.18
N THR A 238 8.43 12.21 -2.06
CA THR A 238 7.20 12.14 -1.26
C THR A 238 6.17 13.19 -1.70
N VAL A 239 4.93 13.02 -1.29
CA VAL A 239 3.84 14.00 -1.52
C VAL A 239 4.06 15.35 -0.83
N ASP A 240 5.04 15.42 0.05
CA ASP A 240 5.49 16.67 0.70
C ASP A 240 6.74 17.25 0.05
N GLN A 241 7.19 16.69 -1.09
CA GLN A 241 8.32 17.23 -1.84
C GLN A 241 8.14 18.72 -2.09
N ARG A 242 9.23 19.47 -1.94
CA ARG A 242 9.30 20.90 -2.29
C ARG A 242 10.66 21.18 -2.87
N THR A 243 10.66 21.61 -4.13
CA THR A 243 11.86 21.98 -4.87
C THR A 243 11.87 23.49 -5.08
N LEU A 244 12.92 24.15 -4.60
CA LEU A 244 13.26 25.54 -4.95
C LEU A 244 14.34 25.49 -6.02
N ALA A 245 14.18 26.25 -7.08
CA ALA A 245 15.17 26.43 -8.13
C ALA A 245 15.51 27.92 -8.26
N GLY A 246 16.78 28.20 -8.40
CA GLY A 246 17.30 29.57 -8.53
C GLY A 246 18.75 29.54 -8.99
N THR A 247 19.51 30.53 -8.61
CA THR A 247 20.94 30.68 -8.89
C THR A 247 21.77 30.64 -7.61
N LEU A 248 23.08 30.47 -7.72
CA LEU A 248 23.97 30.57 -6.54
C LEU A 248 23.80 31.89 -5.80
N GLU A 249 23.52 32.99 -6.54
CA GLU A 249 23.34 34.32 -5.96
C GLU A 249 22.09 34.41 -5.06
N ASP A 250 20.97 33.82 -5.46
CA ASP A 250 19.67 34.07 -4.82
C ASP A 250 19.12 32.90 -3.99
N ILE A 251 19.59 31.66 -4.22
CA ILE A 251 19.01 30.45 -3.62
C ILE A 251 19.03 30.46 -2.09
N GLY A 252 20.09 31.07 -1.48
CA GLY A 252 20.20 31.18 -0.03
C GLY A 252 19.09 32.04 0.58
N ALA A 253 18.78 33.16 -0.07
CA ALA A 253 17.68 34.06 0.32
C ALA A 253 16.33 33.42 0.14
N GLN A 254 16.10 32.74 -1.00
CA GLN A 254 14.87 32.01 -1.31
C GLN A 254 14.61 30.90 -0.28
N ALA A 255 15.61 30.08 0.04
CA ALA A 255 15.48 29.00 1.01
C ALA A 255 15.14 29.51 2.42
N LYS A 256 15.75 30.63 2.82
CA LYS A 256 15.45 31.31 4.11
C LYS A 256 14.03 31.88 4.13
N ALA A 257 13.58 32.50 3.05
CA ALA A 257 12.23 33.05 2.93
C ALA A 257 11.16 31.96 2.94
N ALA A 258 11.42 30.81 2.31
CA ALA A 258 10.52 29.68 2.27
C ALA A 258 10.35 28.97 3.62
N LYS A 259 11.22 29.25 4.62
CA LYS A 259 11.20 28.64 5.97
C LYS A 259 11.07 27.12 5.95
N GLN A 260 11.62 26.49 4.95
CA GLN A 260 11.58 25.04 4.82
C GLN A 260 12.68 24.44 5.71
N ALA A 261 12.34 23.45 6.53
CA ALA A 261 13.26 22.71 7.37
C ALA A 261 13.26 21.21 6.96
N GLY A 262 14.31 20.50 7.35
CA GLY A 262 14.45 19.06 7.16
C GLY A 262 15.51 18.68 6.14
N HIS A 263 15.77 17.37 6.08
CA HIS A 263 16.72 16.78 5.14
C HIS A 263 16.38 17.09 3.69
N GLY A 264 17.40 17.22 2.87
CA GLY A 264 17.20 17.46 1.46
C GLY A 264 18.51 17.52 0.68
N LEU A 265 18.34 17.41 -0.62
CA LEU A 265 19.39 17.37 -1.62
C LEU A 265 19.58 18.75 -2.24
N VAL A 266 20.82 19.14 -2.48
CA VAL A 266 21.15 20.32 -3.29
C VAL A 266 21.84 19.86 -4.57
N VAL A 267 21.36 20.33 -5.71
CA VAL A 267 21.94 20.05 -7.02
C VAL A 267 22.37 21.34 -7.68
N VAL A 268 23.62 21.41 -8.09
CA VAL A 268 24.22 22.60 -8.72
C VAL A 268 24.65 22.25 -10.15
N GLY A 269 24.22 23.04 -11.11
CA GLY A 269 24.61 22.92 -12.53
C GLY A 269 23.48 23.13 -13.50
N ASP A 270 23.83 23.24 -14.79
CA ASP A 270 22.91 23.57 -15.89
C ASP A 270 21.73 22.60 -16.07
N VAL A 271 21.83 21.38 -15.55
CA VAL A 271 20.76 20.39 -15.62
C VAL A 271 19.47 20.86 -14.92
N VAL A 272 19.61 21.73 -13.90
CA VAL A 272 18.48 22.28 -13.16
C VAL A 272 17.53 23.09 -14.05
N LEU A 273 18.03 23.71 -15.13
CA LEU A 273 17.23 24.46 -16.10
C LEU A 273 16.20 23.59 -16.84
N GLN A 274 16.34 22.25 -16.78
CA GLN A 274 15.37 21.36 -17.38
C GLN A 274 14.05 21.30 -16.60
N ARG A 275 14.07 21.68 -15.32
CA ARG A 275 12.90 21.59 -14.44
C ARG A 275 11.68 22.31 -15.03
N ASP A 276 11.84 23.49 -15.59
CA ASP A 276 10.73 24.27 -16.15
C ASP A 276 9.93 23.52 -17.24
N LYS A 277 10.58 22.55 -17.88
CA LYS A 277 9.99 21.75 -18.96
C LYS A 277 9.62 20.34 -18.54
N LEU A 278 10.27 19.81 -17.50
CA LEU A 278 10.20 18.39 -17.13
C LEU A 278 9.60 18.17 -15.74
N ASP A 279 9.15 19.21 -15.05
CA ASP A 279 8.41 19.02 -13.79
C ASP A 279 7.10 18.27 -14.07
N TRP A 280 6.98 17.11 -13.48
CA TRP A 280 5.85 16.22 -13.67
C TRP A 280 5.19 15.81 -12.36
N PHE A 281 5.92 15.95 -11.24
CA PHE A 281 5.50 15.40 -9.96
C PHE A 281 4.81 16.45 -9.08
N GLU A 282 5.47 17.57 -8.81
CA GLU A 282 4.91 18.64 -7.96
C GLU A 282 3.76 19.40 -8.64
N VAL A 283 3.61 19.23 -9.96
CA VAL A 283 2.55 19.85 -10.77
C VAL A 283 1.29 19.01 -10.92
N LYS A 284 1.28 17.78 -10.36
CA LYS A 284 0.08 16.93 -10.40
C LYS A 284 -1.11 17.63 -9.78
N ALA A 285 -2.28 17.44 -10.37
CA ALA A 285 -3.53 18.13 -10.03
C ALA A 285 -3.88 18.11 -8.53
N LEU A 286 -3.71 16.94 -7.90
CA LEU A 286 -4.03 16.71 -6.49
C LEU A 286 -2.76 16.55 -5.63
N PHE A 287 -1.64 17.13 -6.04
CA PHE A 287 -0.36 16.95 -5.36
C PHE A 287 -0.41 17.33 -3.87
N GLY A 288 -0.21 16.32 -3.04
CA GLY A 288 -0.23 16.43 -1.59
C GLY A 288 -1.62 16.65 -0.97
N TRP A 289 -2.71 16.55 -1.74
CA TRP A 289 -4.07 16.62 -1.18
C TRP A 289 -4.35 15.40 -0.30
N ARG A 290 -4.82 15.62 0.91
CA ARG A 290 -5.33 14.58 1.80
C ARG A 290 -6.79 14.33 1.49
N ILE A 291 -7.09 13.17 0.91
CA ILE A 291 -8.45 12.84 0.42
C ILE A 291 -9.05 11.72 1.26
N LEU A 292 -10.18 12.02 1.87
CA LEU A 292 -10.93 11.09 2.70
C LEU A 292 -11.76 10.14 1.83
N ILE A 293 -11.59 8.83 2.05
CA ILE A 293 -12.33 7.76 1.36
C ILE A 293 -13.16 6.99 2.40
N PRO A 294 -14.48 7.24 2.49
CA PRO A 294 -15.35 6.59 3.47
C PRO A 294 -15.80 5.19 2.98
N ARG A 295 -14.87 4.24 2.88
CA ARG A 295 -15.11 2.86 2.43
C ARG A 295 -14.31 1.85 3.25
N THR A 296 -14.68 0.56 3.17
CA THR A 296 -13.83 -0.52 3.68
C THR A 296 -12.50 -0.55 2.93
N GLN A 297 -11.44 -1.02 3.57
CA GLN A 297 -10.09 -1.06 3.00
C GLN A 297 -10.06 -1.77 1.63
N GLU A 298 -10.77 -2.87 1.48
CA GLU A 298 -10.82 -3.66 0.24
C GLU A 298 -11.49 -2.90 -0.91
N GLN A 299 -12.52 -2.12 -0.62
CA GLN A 299 -13.22 -1.33 -1.62
C GLN A 299 -12.53 0.00 -1.92
N ALA A 300 -11.68 0.48 -1.01
CA ALA A 300 -10.94 1.74 -1.15
C ALA A 300 -9.70 1.60 -2.04
N GLY A 301 -9.09 0.41 -2.13
CA GLY A 301 -7.84 0.17 -2.85
C GLY A 301 -7.80 0.73 -4.28
N PRO A 302 -8.76 0.41 -5.16
CA PRO A 302 -8.79 0.94 -6.53
C PRO A 302 -8.93 2.46 -6.58
N VAL A 303 -9.75 3.07 -5.71
CA VAL A 303 -9.89 4.53 -5.60
C VAL A 303 -8.60 5.16 -5.13
N SER A 304 -7.98 4.58 -4.10
CA SER A 304 -6.71 5.05 -3.54
C SER A 304 -5.59 5.02 -4.58
N ALA A 305 -5.50 3.96 -5.38
CA ALA A 305 -4.50 3.85 -6.44
C ALA A 305 -4.66 4.95 -7.50
N LEU A 306 -5.90 5.22 -7.95
CA LEU A 306 -6.17 6.29 -8.90
C LEU A 306 -5.82 7.67 -8.32
N LEU A 307 -6.20 7.95 -7.09
CA LEU A 307 -5.89 9.21 -6.42
C LEU A 307 -4.38 9.43 -6.27
N ARG A 308 -3.60 8.39 -5.93
CA ARG A 308 -2.13 8.48 -5.86
C ARG A 308 -1.50 8.82 -7.22
N ARG A 309 -2.05 8.35 -8.34
CA ARG A 309 -1.58 8.74 -9.68
C ARG A 309 -1.65 10.25 -9.92
N HIS A 310 -2.65 10.92 -9.36
CA HIS A 310 -2.78 12.38 -9.39
C HIS A 310 -2.02 13.09 -8.25
N GLY A 311 -1.21 12.38 -7.46
CA GLY A 311 -0.37 12.93 -6.39
C GLY A 311 -1.07 13.13 -5.06
N ALA A 312 -2.27 12.57 -4.87
CA ALA A 312 -3.00 12.66 -3.62
C ALA A 312 -2.52 11.66 -2.56
N VAL A 313 -2.86 11.96 -1.30
CA VAL A 313 -2.72 11.09 -0.13
C VAL A 313 -4.11 10.58 0.26
N PRO A 314 -4.51 9.38 -0.18
CA PRO A 314 -5.79 8.82 0.23
C PRO A 314 -5.74 8.43 1.70
N MET A 315 -6.83 8.74 2.42
CA MET A 315 -7.06 8.38 3.82
C MET A 315 -8.35 7.57 3.90
N GLU A 316 -8.20 6.27 4.09
CA GLU A 316 -9.31 5.33 4.16
C GLU A 316 -9.93 5.38 5.55
N VAL A 317 -11.24 5.59 5.61
CA VAL A 317 -12.02 5.56 6.86
C VAL A 317 -13.17 4.57 6.67
N PRO A 318 -13.08 3.37 7.24
CA PRO A 318 -14.15 2.40 7.18
C PRO A 318 -15.44 3.00 7.76
N THR A 319 -16.52 2.95 7.00
CA THR A 319 -17.85 3.45 7.45
C THR A 319 -18.84 2.34 7.74
N ILE A 320 -18.52 1.13 7.30
CA ILE A 320 -19.24 -0.11 7.61
C ILE A 320 -18.25 -1.16 8.07
N SER A 321 -18.75 -2.09 8.88
CA SER A 321 -18.05 -3.32 9.28
C SER A 321 -18.91 -4.50 8.87
N VAL A 322 -18.27 -5.54 8.37
CA VAL A 322 -18.90 -6.83 8.12
C VAL A 322 -18.64 -7.70 9.34
N GLU A 323 -19.72 -8.14 9.98
CA GLU A 323 -19.65 -8.97 11.19
C GLU A 323 -20.31 -10.33 10.95
N PRO A 324 -19.92 -11.37 11.70
CA PRO A 324 -20.61 -12.66 11.68
C PRO A 324 -22.11 -12.51 12.00
N PRO A 325 -22.96 -13.46 11.54
CA PRO A 325 -24.38 -13.47 11.86
C PRO A 325 -24.62 -13.61 13.37
N ARG A 326 -25.76 -13.09 13.86
CA ARG A 326 -26.14 -13.22 15.28
C ARG A 326 -26.42 -14.68 15.68
N THR A 327 -26.78 -15.51 14.71
CA THR A 327 -27.11 -16.93 14.85
C THR A 327 -26.17 -17.77 13.96
N PRO A 328 -24.90 -17.97 14.37
CA PRO A 328 -23.92 -18.74 13.59
C PRO A 328 -24.41 -20.16 13.27
N GLN A 329 -25.24 -20.75 14.13
CA GLN A 329 -25.73 -22.14 13.98
C GLN A 329 -26.58 -22.35 12.70
N GLN A 330 -27.21 -21.30 12.15
CA GLN A 330 -27.91 -21.42 10.88
C GLN A 330 -26.93 -21.59 9.74
N MET A 331 -25.87 -20.78 9.76
CA MET A 331 -24.79 -20.85 8.79
C MET A 331 -24.04 -22.20 8.86
N ASP A 332 -23.76 -22.67 10.08
CA ASP A 332 -23.13 -23.98 10.30
C ASP A 332 -23.96 -25.11 9.69
N ARG A 333 -25.29 -25.13 9.95
CA ARG A 333 -26.20 -26.12 9.37
C ARG A 333 -26.27 -26.05 7.85
N ALA A 334 -26.27 -24.85 7.28
CA ALA A 334 -26.29 -24.67 5.84
C ALA A 334 -24.98 -25.14 5.19
N VAL A 335 -23.84 -24.83 5.76
CA VAL A 335 -22.52 -25.31 5.28
C VAL A 335 -22.42 -26.84 5.40
N HIS A 336 -22.88 -27.44 6.50
CA HIS A 336 -23.00 -28.89 6.59
C HIS A 336 -23.92 -29.47 5.51
N GLY A 337 -25.04 -28.79 5.21
CA GLY A 337 -25.93 -29.15 4.13
C GLY A 337 -25.26 -29.09 2.75
N LEU A 338 -24.45 -28.04 2.51
CA LEU A 338 -23.68 -27.89 1.29
C LEU A 338 -22.73 -29.08 1.08
N VAL A 339 -21.92 -29.40 2.11
CA VAL A 339 -20.94 -30.49 2.05
C VAL A 339 -21.62 -31.89 1.91
N SER A 340 -22.81 -32.06 2.49
CA SER A 340 -23.55 -33.31 2.39
C SER A 340 -24.42 -33.46 1.13
N GLY A 341 -24.36 -32.50 0.19
CA GLY A 341 -25.10 -32.53 -1.05
C GLY A 341 -26.60 -32.27 -0.88
N ARG A 342 -27.02 -31.42 0.05
CA ARG A 342 -28.43 -31.10 0.31
C ARG A 342 -29.01 -30.08 -0.68
N PHE A 343 -28.15 -29.35 -1.41
CA PHE A 343 -28.53 -28.30 -2.32
C PHE A 343 -28.17 -28.61 -3.76
N GLU A 344 -29.01 -28.18 -4.70
CA GLU A 344 -28.74 -28.20 -6.14
C GLU A 344 -27.97 -26.94 -6.54
N TRP A 345 -28.35 -25.78 -5.95
CA TRP A 345 -27.79 -24.49 -6.26
C TRP A 345 -27.32 -23.74 -5.00
N ILE A 346 -26.31 -22.93 -5.21
CA ILE A 346 -25.95 -21.84 -4.29
C ILE A 346 -25.90 -20.54 -5.08
N GLY A 347 -26.53 -19.47 -4.55
CA GLY A 347 -26.58 -18.16 -5.19
C GLY A 347 -25.83 -17.07 -4.40
N PHE A 348 -24.86 -16.43 -5.05
CA PHE A 348 -24.07 -15.36 -4.47
C PHE A 348 -24.43 -14.00 -5.06
N THR A 349 -24.87 -13.06 -4.23
CA THR A 349 -25.20 -11.68 -4.62
C THR A 349 -24.16 -10.66 -4.15
N SER A 350 -23.08 -11.11 -3.49
CA SER A 350 -22.04 -10.22 -3.00
C SER A 350 -20.71 -10.95 -2.72
N VAL A 351 -19.61 -10.23 -2.83
CA VAL A 351 -18.26 -10.69 -2.42
C VAL A 351 -18.22 -11.10 -0.95
N ASN A 352 -18.94 -10.40 -0.08
CA ASN A 352 -18.98 -10.72 1.36
C ASN A 352 -19.65 -12.07 1.64
N ALA A 353 -20.63 -12.45 0.85
CA ALA A 353 -21.24 -13.79 0.95
C ALA A 353 -20.23 -14.88 0.56
N VAL A 354 -19.48 -14.68 -0.53
CA VAL A 354 -18.40 -15.60 -0.94
C VAL A 354 -17.35 -15.74 0.17
N ARG A 355 -16.93 -14.62 0.76
CA ARG A 355 -15.97 -14.61 1.87
C ARG A 355 -16.50 -15.34 3.10
N ALA A 356 -17.73 -15.08 3.52
CA ALA A 356 -18.34 -15.73 4.68
C ALA A 356 -18.42 -17.26 4.53
N ILE A 357 -18.74 -17.75 3.30
CA ILE A 357 -18.71 -19.18 3.00
C ILE A 357 -17.27 -19.72 3.05
N ARG A 358 -16.32 -19.03 2.42
CA ARG A 358 -14.90 -19.41 2.43
C ARG A 358 -14.36 -19.51 3.86
N GLU A 359 -14.56 -18.49 4.68
CA GLU A 359 -14.12 -18.48 6.08
C GLU A 359 -14.71 -19.65 6.88
N LYS A 360 -15.99 -19.98 6.62
CA LYS A 360 -16.63 -21.12 7.27
C LYS A 360 -16.06 -22.47 6.81
N LEU A 361 -15.77 -22.62 5.52
CA LEU A 361 -15.12 -23.81 5.00
C LEU A 361 -13.71 -23.96 5.57
N ASP A 362 -12.93 -22.87 5.61
CA ASP A 362 -11.58 -22.84 6.19
C ASP A 362 -11.61 -23.24 7.68
N GLU A 363 -12.61 -22.78 8.46
CA GLU A 363 -12.82 -23.14 9.87
C GLU A 363 -12.98 -24.66 10.06
N TYR A 364 -13.62 -25.33 9.10
CA TYR A 364 -13.81 -26.78 9.09
C TYR A 364 -12.68 -27.56 8.38
N GLY A 365 -11.63 -26.88 7.92
CA GLY A 365 -10.53 -27.49 7.18
C GLY A 365 -10.95 -27.95 5.77
N LEU A 366 -11.97 -27.31 5.20
CA LEU A 366 -12.53 -27.58 3.87
C LEU A 366 -12.09 -26.50 2.88
N ASP A 367 -12.27 -26.78 1.57
CA ASP A 367 -11.89 -25.86 0.50
C ASP A 367 -12.91 -25.86 -0.65
N ALA A 368 -12.57 -25.27 -1.79
CA ALA A 368 -13.41 -25.15 -2.97
C ALA A 368 -13.94 -26.50 -3.51
N ARG A 369 -13.32 -27.63 -3.17
CA ARG A 369 -13.82 -28.98 -3.52
C ARG A 369 -15.18 -29.28 -2.91
N SER A 370 -15.57 -28.55 -1.86
CA SER A 370 -16.90 -28.65 -1.23
C SER A 370 -18.03 -28.23 -2.17
N PHE A 371 -17.73 -27.58 -3.28
CA PHE A 371 -18.70 -27.19 -4.32
C PHE A 371 -18.87 -28.26 -5.41
N ALA A 372 -18.19 -29.41 -5.29
CA ALA A 372 -18.32 -30.49 -6.30
C ALA A 372 -19.76 -31.00 -6.40
N GLY A 373 -20.33 -30.92 -7.60
CA GLY A 373 -21.72 -31.34 -7.86
C GLY A 373 -22.78 -30.28 -7.52
N LEU A 374 -22.41 -29.12 -7.03
CA LEU A 374 -23.29 -27.99 -6.74
C LEU A 374 -23.24 -26.99 -7.90
N LYS A 375 -24.37 -26.53 -8.39
CA LYS A 375 -24.45 -25.43 -9.35
C LYS A 375 -24.32 -24.09 -8.63
N VAL A 376 -23.53 -23.18 -9.20
CA VAL A 376 -23.19 -21.90 -8.59
C VAL A 376 -23.71 -20.75 -9.43
N ALA A 377 -24.52 -19.89 -8.85
CA ALA A 377 -24.98 -18.66 -9.48
C ALA A 377 -24.35 -17.42 -8.82
N ALA A 378 -24.03 -16.40 -9.62
CA ALA A 378 -23.41 -15.19 -9.10
C ALA A 378 -23.94 -13.92 -9.80
N VAL A 379 -24.06 -12.83 -9.03
CA VAL A 379 -24.42 -11.50 -9.53
C VAL A 379 -23.23 -10.57 -9.41
N GLY A 380 -22.88 -9.94 -10.54
CA GLY A 380 -21.86 -8.90 -10.62
C GLY A 380 -20.43 -9.43 -10.77
N GLU A 381 -19.66 -8.73 -11.60
CA GLU A 381 -18.29 -9.10 -11.98
C GLU A 381 -17.35 -9.29 -10.78
N THR A 382 -17.48 -8.46 -9.74
CA THR A 382 -16.67 -8.57 -8.51
C THR A 382 -16.96 -9.86 -7.73
N THR A 383 -18.20 -10.30 -7.70
CA THR A 383 -18.61 -11.58 -7.05
C THR A 383 -18.08 -12.77 -7.84
N VAL A 384 -18.20 -12.73 -9.17
CA VAL A 384 -17.64 -13.73 -10.08
C VAL A 384 -16.14 -13.84 -9.89
N SER A 385 -15.42 -12.70 -9.87
CA SER A 385 -13.97 -12.66 -9.66
C SER A 385 -13.57 -13.28 -8.31
N ALA A 386 -14.29 -12.98 -7.24
CA ALA A 386 -14.04 -13.55 -5.91
C ALA A 386 -14.25 -15.08 -5.87
N LEU A 387 -15.24 -15.60 -6.58
CA LEU A 387 -15.47 -17.04 -6.73
C LEU A 387 -14.34 -17.71 -7.53
N VAL A 388 -13.94 -17.12 -8.64
CA VAL A 388 -12.82 -17.62 -9.47
C VAL A 388 -11.51 -17.64 -8.69
N GLU A 389 -11.23 -16.59 -7.91
CA GLU A 389 -10.07 -16.54 -7.01
C GLU A 389 -10.13 -17.62 -5.92
N PHE A 390 -11.31 -17.95 -5.44
CA PHE A 390 -11.53 -19.07 -4.50
C PHE A 390 -11.39 -20.45 -5.19
N GLY A 391 -11.35 -20.50 -6.52
CA GLY A 391 -11.25 -21.74 -7.30
C GLY A 391 -12.59 -22.29 -7.79
N VAL A 392 -13.67 -21.50 -7.75
CA VAL A 392 -15.03 -21.88 -8.18
C VAL A 392 -15.44 -21.02 -9.37
N ARG A 393 -15.87 -21.63 -10.46
CA ARG A 393 -16.46 -20.92 -11.59
C ARG A 393 -17.99 -20.99 -11.48
N PRO A 394 -18.69 -19.84 -11.54
CA PRO A 394 -20.15 -19.85 -11.57
C PRO A 394 -20.69 -20.52 -12.82
N ASP A 395 -21.78 -21.28 -12.67
CA ASP A 395 -22.54 -21.92 -13.77
C ASP A 395 -23.55 -20.92 -14.38
N LEU A 396 -24.06 -19.98 -13.57
CA LEU A 396 -25.02 -18.97 -13.99
C LEU A 396 -24.55 -17.57 -13.56
N VAL A 397 -24.41 -16.69 -14.54
CA VAL A 397 -24.15 -15.26 -14.37
C VAL A 397 -25.06 -14.51 -15.34
N PRO A 398 -25.84 -13.51 -14.91
CA PRO A 398 -26.73 -12.79 -15.81
C PRO A 398 -25.98 -12.22 -17.03
N GLY A 399 -26.46 -12.54 -18.22
CA GLY A 399 -25.89 -12.02 -19.47
C GLY A 399 -26.33 -10.59 -19.79
N GLY A 400 -27.47 -10.16 -19.20
CA GLY A 400 -28.05 -8.84 -19.33
C GLY A 400 -27.71 -7.92 -18.14
N GLU A 401 -28.73 -7.49 -17.42
CA GLU A 401 -28.53 -6.67 -16.21
C GLU A 401 -27.85 -7.48 -15.10
N GLN A 402 -26.74 -6.98 -14.62
CA GLN A 402 -25.96 -7.57 -13.52
C GLN A 402 -26.63 -7.27 -12.16
N THR A 403 -27.93 -7.65 -12.07
CA THR A 403 -28.80 -7.44 -10.91
C THR A 403 -29.43 -8.74 -10.44
N THR A 404 -30.03 -8.72 -9.26
CA THR A 404 -30.84 -9.84 -8.73
C THR A 404 -32.01 -10.18 -9.66
N SER A 405 -32.63 -9.16 -10.29
CA SER A 405 -33.71 -9.37 -11.25
C SER A 405 -33.23 -10.04 -12.52
N GLY A 406 -32.09 -9.59 -13.08
CA GLY A 406 -31.48 -10.25 -14.24
C GLY A 406 -31.08 -11.69 -13.97
N LEU A 407 -30.64 -12.00 -12.72
CA LEU A 407 -30.37 -13.38 -12.34
C LEU A 407 -31.63 -14.23 -12.31
N LEU A 408 -32.76 -13.69 -11.83
CA LEU A 408 -34.05 -14.41 -11.80
C LEU A 408 -34.59 -14.67 -13.21
N GLU A 409 -34.41 -13.77 -14.16
CA GLU A 409 -34.85 -13.91 -15.55
C GLU A 409 -34.14 -15.09 -16.25
N GLU A 410 -32.91 -15.38 -15.88
CA GLU A 410 -32.10 -16.45 -16.47
C GLU A 410 -32.04 -17.73 -15.61
N TRP A 411 -32.61 -17.68 -14.39
CA TRP A 411 -32.62 -18.86 -13.50
C TRP A 411 -33.61 -19.92 -14.00
N PRO A 412 -33.19 -21.21 -14.15
CA PRO A 412 -34.08 -22.25 -14.64
C PRO A 412 -35.22 -22.56 -13.65
N HIS A 413 -36.40 -22.89 -14.18
CA HIS A 413 -37.46 -23.46 -13.36
C HIS A 413 -37.02 -24.82 -12.80
N TYR A 414 -37.44 -25.14 -11.58
CA TYR A 414 -37.25 -26.46 -11.02
C TYR A 414 -38.01 -27.53 -11.87
N ASP A 415 -37.27 -28.55 -12.28
CA ASP A 415 -37.85 -29.71 -12.99
C ASP A 415 -37.42 -31.01 -12.29
N SER A 416 -38.40 -31.69 -11.68
CA SER A 416 -38.18 -32.95 -10.95
C SER A 416 -37.60 -34.11 -11.79
N LEU A 417 -37.57 -33.99 -13.14
CA LEU A 417 -36.97 -34.97 -14.02
C LEU A 417 -35.47 -34.74 -14.22
N THR A 418 -35.03 -33.49 -14.15
CA THR A 418 -33.65 -33.10 -14.43
C THR A 418 -32.89 -32.65 -13.17
N ASP A 419 -33.59 -32.16 -12.15
CA ASP A 419 -33.02 -31.66 -10.92
C ASP A 419 -33.29 -32.64 -9.77
N PRO A 420 -32.28 -33.38 -9.29
CA PRO A 420 -32.48 -34.39 -8.25
C PRO A 420 -32.83 -33.76 -6.88
N ILE A 421 -32.49 -32.48 -6.68
CA ILE A 421 -32.68 -31.73 -5.43
C ILE A 421 -33.40 -30.42 -5.75
N ASN A 422 -34.49 -30.12 -5.05
CA ASN A 422 -35.26 -28.88 -5.24
C ASN A 422 -34.81 -27.72 -4.39
N ARG A 423 -33.58 -27.74 -3.85
CA ARG A 423 -33.12 -26.78 -2.84
C ARG A 423 -32.03 -25.86 -3.35
N VAL A 424 -32.20 -24.56 -3.03
CA VAL A 424 -31.24 -23.49 -3.29
C VAL A 424 -30.77 -22.91 -1.96
N PHE A 425 -29.43 -22.79 -1.80
CA PHE A 425 -28.84 -22.10 -0.67
C PHE A 425 -28.53 -20.64 -1.05
N LEU A 426 -29.04 -19.68 -0.27
CA LEU A 426 -28.76 -18.25 -0.45
C LEU A 426 -28.06 -17.68 0.78
N PRO A 427 -26.72 -17.62 0.80
CA PRO A 427 -25.97 -16.88 1.82
C PRO A 427 -26.06 -15.37 1.55
N ARG A 428 -26.68 -14.60 2.45
CA ARG A 428 -26.96 -13.17 2.25
C ARG A 428 -26.56 -12.29 3.44
N ALA A 429 -26.59 -10.96 3.22
CA ALA A 429 -26.55 -9.98 4.29
C ALA A 429 -27.87 -9.98 5.08
N ASP A 430 -27.81 -9.57 6.36
CA ASP A 430 -29.00 -9.37 7.21
C ASP A 430 -29.97 -8.29 6.70
N ILE A 431 -29.49 -7.39 5.82
CA ILE A 431 -30.28 -6.29 5.22
C ILE A 431 -30.71 -6.58 3.78
N ALA A 432 -30.49 -7.80 3.26
CA ALA A 432 -30.87 -8.15 1.89
C ALA A 432 -32.40 -8.19 1.73
N THR A 433 -32.89 -7.81 0.54
CA THR A 433 -34.32 -7.87 0.20
C THR A 433 -34.73 -9.30 -0.13
N ASP A 434 -36.00 -9.64 0.10
CA ASP A 434 -36.53 -10.98 -0.14
C ASP A 434 -36.83 -11.28 -1.62
N THR A 435 -36.53 -10.35 -2.53
CA THR A 435 -36.87 -10.45 -3.97
C THR A 435 -36.33 -11.73 -4.62
N LEU A 436 -35.04 -12.08 -4.37
CA LEU A 436 -34.45 -13.29 -4.96
C LEU A 436 -35.07 -14.57 -4.39
N ALA A 437 -35.26 -14.65 -3.08
CA ALA A 437 -35.84 -15.82 -2.44
C ALA A 437 -37.30 -16.04 -2.88
N ALA A 438 -38.09 -14.96 -2.96
CA ALA A 438 -39.47 -15.01 -3.44
C ALA A 438 -39.52 -15.47 -4.92
N GLY A 439 -38.72 -14.85 -5.80
CA GLY A 439 -38.70 -15.23 -7.22
C GLY A 439 -38.26 -16.68 -7.47
N LEU A 440 -37.25 -17.15 -6.73
CA LEU A 440 -36.84 -18.58 -6.83
C LEU A 440 -37.95 -19.52 -6.34
N SER A 441 -38.71 -19.14 -5.33
CA SER A 441 -39.86 -19.93 -4.87
C SER A 441 -40.99 -19.98 -5.93
N GLU A 442 -41.19 -18.87 -6.67
CA GLU A 442 -42.13 -18.85 -7.81
C GLU A 442 -41.66 -19.73 -8.96
N LEU A 443 -40.36 -19.91 -9.14
CA LEU A 443 -39.75 -20.85 -10.10
C LEU A 443 -39.77 -22.32 -9.61
N GLY A 444 -40.36 -22.61 -8.44
CA GLY A 444 -40.55 -23.97 -7.91
C GLY A 444 -39.41 -24.48 -7.00
N TRP A 445 -38.44 -23.65 -6.66
CA TRP A 445 -37.32 -24.01 -5.78
C TRP A 445 -37.68 -23.84 -4.29
N GLU A 446 -37.19 -24.74 -3.44
CA GLU A 446 -37.19 -24.57 -1.98
C GLU A 446 -35.95 -23.77 -1.56
N VAL A 447 -36.14 -22.55 -1.08
CA VAL A 447 -35.04 -21.67 -0.78
C VAL A 447 -34.65 -21.74 0.70
N GLU A 448 -33.39 -22.09 0.98
CA GLU A 448 -32.78 -21.93 2.31
C GLU A 448 -32.00 -20.61 2.34
N ASP A 449 -32.69 -19.58 2.81
CA ASP A 449 -32.17 -18.23 2.96
C ASP A 449 -31.47 -18.10 4.31
N VAL A 450 -30.17 -17.80 4.30
CA VAL A 450 -29.36 -17.75 5.52
C VAL A 450 -28.58 -16.45 5.60
N THR A 451 -28.71 -15.76 6.72
CA THR A 451 -27.84 -14.62 7.03
C THR A 451 -26.40 -15.12 7.21
N ALA A 452 -25.58 -14.87 6.20
CA ALA A 452 -24.15 -15.24 6.20
C ALA A 452 -23.29 -14.21 6.93
N TYR A 453 -23.68 -12.93 6.87
CA TYR A 453 -22.98 -11.82 7.51
C TYR A 453 -23.94 -10.67 7.81
N ARG A 454 -23.53 -9.77 8.68
CA ARG A 454 -24.24 -8.54 9.00
C ARG A 454 -23.44 -7.33 8.56
N THR A 455 -24.09 -6.37 7.96
CA THR A 455 -23.49 -5.07 7.66
C THR A 455 -23.86 -4.10 8.75
N VAL A 456 -22.90 -3.78 9.61
CA VAL A 456 -23.09 -2.82 10.69
C VAL A 456 -22.33 -1.53 10.43
N ARG A 457 -22.76 -0.45 11.08
CA ARG A 457 -22.00 0.79 11.05
C ARG A 457 -20.65 0.57 11.74
N ALA A 458 -19.55 0.99 11.11
CA ALA A 458 -18.24 0.88 11.71
C ALA A 458 -18.11 1.71 13.00
N ALA A 459 -17.17 1.34 13.84
CA ALA A 459 -16.81 2.16 14.99
C ALA A 459 -16.33 3.56 14.52
N PRO A 460 -16.55 4.60 15.32
CA PRO A 460 -16.04 5.92 15.01
C PRO A 460 -14.52 5.89 14.79
N PRO A 461 -14.00 6.59 13.79
CA PRO A 461 -12.55 6.64 13.56
C PRO A 461 -11.81 7.27 14.75
N PRO A 462 -10.49 7.14 14.85
CA PRO A 462 -9.68 7.73 15.91
C PRO A 462 -10.01 9.22 16.14
N ALA A 463 -9.85 9.69 17.37
CA ALA A 463 -10.21 11.07 17.75
C ALA A 463 -9.50 12.12 16.88
N GLU A 464 -8.23 11.89 16.56
CA GLU A 464 -7.43 12.74 15.67
C GLU A 464 -8.03 12.84 14.27
N THR A 465 -8.46 11.71 13.69
CA THR A 465 -9.11 11.69 12.37
C THR A 465 -10.46 12.42 12.39
N ARG A 466 -11.26 12.21 13.44
CA ARG A 466 -12.53 12.92 13.60
C ARG A 466 -12.34 14.43 13.74
N GLU A 467 -11.34 14.85 14.48
CA GLU A 467 -10.98 16.26 14.62
C GLU A 467 -10.51 16.83 13.28
N ALA A 468 -9.65 16.10 12.55
CA ALA A 468 -9.22 16.52 11.22
C ALA A 468 -10.40 16.68 10.23
N ILE A 469 -11.40 15.79 10.27
CA ILE A 469 -12.62 15.91 9.45
C ILE A 469 -13.36 17.20 9.76
N LYS A 470 -13.57 17.53 11.04
CA LYS A 470 -14.34 18.69 11.49
C LYS A 470 -13.60 20.01 11.33
N THR A 471 -12.27 20.00 11.40
CA THR A 471 -11.45 21.22 11.42
C THR A 471 -10.80 21.55 10.06
N GLY A 472 -11.10 20.78 9.00
CA GLY A 472 -10.60 21.03 7.65
C GLY A 472 -9.16 20.51 7.46
N GLY A 473 -8.81 19.42 8.11
CA GLY A 473 -7.54 18.70 7.91
C GLY A 473 -7.51 17.87 6.63
N PHE A 474 -8.63 17.75 5.92
CA PHE A 474 -8.74 17.07 4.63
C PHE A 474 -9.02 18.09 3.53
N ASP A 475 -8.39 17.88 2.36
CA ASP A 475 -8.58 18.72 1.18
C ASP A 475 -9.85 18.34 0.44
N ALA A 476 -10.15 17.04 0.34
CA ALA A 476 -11.38 16.53 -0.26
C ALA A 476 -11.94 15.28 0.44
N VAL A 477 -13.19 14.96 0.16
CA VAL A 477 -13.85 13.68 0.46
C VAL A 477 -14.51 13.16 -0.80
N VAL A 478 -14.38 11.84 -1.07
CA VAL A 478 -14.97 11.19 -2.25
C VAL A 478 -16.07 10.24 -1.80
N PHE A 479 -17.31 10.49 -2.25
CA PHE A 479 -18.49 9.67 -1.96
C PHE A 479 -18.88 8.84 -3.19
N THR A 480 -18.82 7.53 -3.04
CA THR A 480 -19.13 6.57 -4.10
C THR A 480 -20.52 5.96 -3.98
N SER A 481 -21.31 6.38 -2.98
CA SER A 481 -22.70 5.99 -2.80
C SER A 481 -23.38 6.84 -1.72
N SER A 482 -24.72 6.90 -1.73
CA SER A 482 -25.51 7.57 -0.70
C SER A 482 -25.29 6.99 0.71
N SER A 483 -25.01 5.68 0.81
CA SER A 483 -24.74 5.04 2.10
C SER A 483 -23.42 5.52 2.72
N THR A 484 -22.39 5.77 1.91
CA THR A 484 -21.10 6.30 2.40
C THR A 484 -21.25 7.71 3.00
N VAL A 485 -22.12 8.55 2.43
CA VAL A 485 -22.46 9.87 2.98
C VAL A 485 -23.10 9.72 4.36
N ARG A 486 -24.23 8.97 4.44
CA ARG A 486 -24.97 8.77 5.69
C ARG A 486 -24.10 8.20 6.80
N ASN A 487 -23.30 7.21 6.44
CA ASN A 487 -22.45 6.51 7.40
C ASN A 487 -21.31 7.41 7.91
N LEU A 488 -20.58 8.11 7.03
CA LEU A 488 -19.51 9.01 7.45
C LEU A 488 -20.03 10.11 8.39
N VAL A 489 -21.12 10.78 8.00
CA VAL A 489 -21.72 11.84 8.83
C VAL A 489 -22.16 11.27 10.18
N GLY A 490 -22.68 10.04 10.21
CA GLY A 490 -23.11 9.36 11.44
C GLY A 490 -22.00 8.96 12.40
N ILE A 491 -20.80 8.58 11.91
CA ILE A 491 -19.69 8.10 12.77
C ILE A 491 -18.64 9.17 13.07
N ALA A 492 -18.45 10.16 12.18
CA ALA A 492 -17.38 11.14 12.27
C ALA A 492 -17.85 12.59 12.28
N GLY A 493 -19.12 12.84 11.96
CA GLY A 493 -19.68 14.17 11.76
C GLY A 493 -19.48 14.69 10.34
N LYS A 494 -19.94 15.91 10.09
CA LYS A 494 -19.84 16.54 8.77
C LYS A 494 -18.41 16.96 8.48
N PRO A 495 -17.88 16.72 7.25
CA PRO A 495 -16.67 17.35 6.76
C PRO A 495 -16.74 18.87 6.88
N HIS A 496 -15.59 19.49 7.11
CA HIS A 496 -15.50 20.93 7.22
C HIS A 496 -15.90 21.61 5.89
N HIS A 497 -16.49 22.81 5.97
CA HIS A 497 -17.00 23.55 4.79
C HIS A 497 -15.92 23.90 3.74
N THR A 498 -14.64 23.85 4.09
CA THR A 498 -13.53 24.02 3.14
C THR A 498 -13.11 22.72 2.46
N THR A 499 -13.57 21.57 2.95
CA THR A 499 -13.28 20.28 2.33
C THR A 499 -14.12 20.13 1.06
N ILE A 500 -13.48 19.89 -0.06
CA ILE A 500 -14.13 19.65 -1.36
C ILE A 500 -14.93 18.33 -1.27
N VAL A 501 -16.21 18.39 -1.61
CA VAL A 501 -17.10 17.21 -1.63
C VAL A 501 -17.28 16.75 -3.07
N ALA A 502 -16.77 15.54 -3.38
CA ALA A 502 -16.92 14.92 -4.69
C ALA A 502 -17.86 13.71 -4.61
N CYS A 503 -18.86 13.66 -5.49
CA CYS A 503 -19.89 12.63 -5.55
C CYS A 503 -19.87 11.88 -6.88
N ILE A 504 -20.03 10.55 -6.83
CA ILE A 504 -20.00 9.68 -8.01
C ILE A 504 -21.19 9.87 -8.95
N GLY A 505 -22.31 10.39 -8.45
CA GLY A 505 -23.50 10.58 -9.27
C GLY A 505 -24.60 11.36 -8.54
N PRO A 506 -25.69 11.71 -9.26
CA PRO A 506 -26.73 12.62 -8.79
C PRO A 506 -27.43 12.17 -7.49
N GLN A 507 -27.69 10.87 -7.34
CA GLN A 507 -28.33 10.34 -6.14
C GLN A 507 -27.46 10.47 -4.89
N THR A 508 -26.13 10.33 -5.05
CA THR A 508 -25.16 10.53 -3.97
C THR A 508 -25.06 12.01 -3.62
N ALA A 509 -25.04 12.88 -4.63
CA ALA A 509 -25.02 14.32 -4.46
C ALA A 509 -26.26 14.81 -3.70
N LYS A 510 -27.47 14.39 -4.10
CA LYS A 510 -28.70 14.69 -3.39
C LYS A 510 -28.64 14.28 -1.92
N THR A 511 -28.13 13.08 -1.63
CA THR A 511 -27.97 12.62 -0.24
C THR A 511 -26.97 13.49 0.53
N ALA A 512 -25.87 13.93 -0.11
CA ALA A 512 -24.90 14.83 0.53
C ALA A 512 -25.56 16.19 0.89
N GLU A 513 -26.34 16.77 -0.02
CA GLU A 513 -27.09 18.00 0.19
C GLU A 513 -28.14 17.88 1.29
N GLU A 514 -28.89 16.77 1.33
CA GLU A 514 -29.86 16.45 2.41
C GLU A 514 -29.17 16.40 3.80
N HIS A 515 -27.88 16.03 3.83
CA HIS A 515 -27.08 16.05 5.05
C HIS A 515 -26.38 17.40 5.28
N GLY A 516 -26.68 18.42 4.45
CA GLY A 516 -26.15 19.78 4.57
C GLY A 516 -24.69 19.91 4.17
N LEU A 517 -24.21 19.09 3.23
CA LEU A 517 -22.91 19.21 2.59
C LEU A 517 -23.11 19.97 1.26
N ARG A 518 -22.14 20.84 0.93
CA ARG A 518 -22.08 21.46 -0.39
C ARG A 518 -21.36 20.48 -1.32
N VAL A 519 -21.97 20.11 -2.43
CA VAL A 519 -21.33 19.30 -3.46
C VAL A 519 -20.54 20.21 -4.40
N ASP A 520 -19.23 20.00 -4.49
CA ASP A 520 -18.32 20.80 -5.29
C ASP A 520 -18.00 20.13 -6.64
N VAL A 521 -17.97 18.78 -6.64
CA VAL A 521 -17.64 17.97 -7.83
C VAL A 521 -18.66 16.86 -7.97
N LEU A 522 -19.22 16.75 -9.18
CA LEU A 522 -20.04 15.63 -9.62
C LEU A 522 -19.30 14.92 -10.76
N ALA A 523 -19.17 13.60 -10.67
CA ALA A 523 -18.56 12.84 -11.75
C ALA A 523 -19.40 12.92 -13.03
N ASP A 524 -18.73 13.00 -14.19
CA ASP A 524 -19.39 13.04 -15.50
C ASP A 524 -20.14 11.73 -15.79
N GLU A 525 -19.56 10.61 -15.34
CA GLU A 525 -20.18 9.28 -15.36
C GLU A 525 -20.16 8.67 -13.94
N SER A 526 -21.16 7.84 -13.62
CA SER A 526 -21.26 7.20 -12.30
C SER A 526 -20.23 6.07 -12.10
N THR A 527 -18.96 6.33 -12.42
CA THR A 527 -17.84 5.40 -12.26
C THR A 527 -16.74 5.98 -11.37
N VAL A 528 -15.96 5.11 -10.73
CA VAL A 528 -14.84 5.54 -9.87
C VAL A 528 -13.75 6.28 -10.68
N PRO A 529 -13.32 5.80 -11.86
CA PRO A 529 -12.38 6.56 -12.68
C PRO A 529 -12.85 7.98 -13.02
N SER A 530 -14.12 8.13 -13.46
CA SER A 530 -14.70 9.43 -13.78
C SER A 530 -14.77 10.35 -12.56
N LEU A 531 -15.09 9.83 -11.37
CA LEU A 531 -15.08 10.61 -10.13
C LEU A 531 -13.71 11.17 -9.80
N VAL A 532 -12.65 10.35 -9.92
CA VAL A 532 -11.27 10.78 -9.64
C VAL A 532 -10.80 11.79 -10.68
N GLU A 533 -11.12 11.58 -11.95
CA GLU A 533 -10.75 12.49 -13.04
C GLU A 533 -11.46 13.85 -12.90
N SER A 534 -12.76 13.87 -12.58
CA SER A 534 -13.49 15.11 -12.31
C SER A 534 -12.94 15.87 -11.11
N LEU A 535 -12.52 15.17 -10.05
CA LEU A 535 -11.84 15.78 -8.91
C LEU A 535 -10.45 16.33 -9.28
N ALA A 536 -9.69 15.61 -10.10
CA ALA A 536 -8.39 16.05 -10.59
C ALA A 536 -8.52 17.33 -11.43
N ARG A 537 -9.46 17.38 -12.36
CA ARG A 537 -9.78 18.58 -13.17
C ARG A 537 -10.13 19.78 -12.28
N HIS A 538 -10.96 19.58 -11.26
CA HIS A 538 -11.26 20.64 -10.29
C HIS A 538 -10.00 21.10 -9.53
N GLY A 539 -9.09 20.17 -9.19
CA GLY A 539 -7.78 20.48 -8.60
C GLY A 539 -6.89 21.34 -9.52
N GLU A 540 -6.90 21.08 -10.84
CA GLU A 540 -6.19 21.87 -11.85
C GLU A 540 -6.76 23.29 -11.96
N GLU A 541 -8.08 23.43 -11.94
CA GLU A 541 -8.74 24.74 -11.91
C GLU A 541 -8.34 25.56 -10.69
N LEU A 542 -8.36 24.94 -9.50
CA LEU A 542 -7.91 25.60 -8.27
C LEU A 542 -6.43 25.96 -8.31
N ARG A 543 -5.60 25.14 -8.95
CA ARG A 543 -4.19 25.43 -9.15
C ARG A 543 -3.99 26.63 -10.09
N ALA A 544 -4.69 26.67 -11.21
CA ALA A 544 -4.62 27.80 -12.14
C ALA A 544 -4.99 29.12 -11.45
N MET A 545 -6.13 29.12 -10.73
CA MET A 545 -6.54 30.29 -9.94
C MET A 545 -5.53 30.71 -8.86
N ALA A 546 -4.90 29.75 -8.21
CA ALA A 546 -3.88 30.05 -7.19
C ALA A 546 -2.62 30.66 -7.81
N LEU A 547 -2.17 30.16 -8.96
CA LEU A 547 -1.03 30.71 -9.70
C LEU A 547 -1.30 32.15 -10.16
N GLU A 548 -2.47 32.43 -10.72
CA GLU A 548 -2.90 33.79 -11.11
C GLU A 548 -2.94 34.74 -9.90
N ALA A 549 -3.33 34.23 -8.72
CA ALA A 549 -3.37 35.00 -7.48
C ALA A 549 -1.98 35.14 -6.81
N GLY A 550 -0.91 34.54 -7.38
CA GLY A 550 0.43 34.51 -6.77
C GLY A 550 0.51 33.66 -5.48
N GLU A 551 -0.44 32.73 -5.28
CA GLU A 551 -0.44 31.84 -4.15
C GLU A 551 0.47 30.62 -4.41
N THR A 552 1.18 30.15 -3.38
CA THR A 552 2.11 29.01 -3.48
C THR A 552 1.43 27.64 -3.25
N SER A 553 0.13 27.63 -2.94
CA SER A 553 -0.61 26.40 -2.66
C SER A 553 -2.05 26.52 -3.06
N TRP A 554 -2.56 25.53 -3.80
CA TRP A 554 -3.97 25.40 -4.17
C TRP A 554 -4.73 24.41 -3.28
N ARG A 555 -4.10 23.85 -2.24
CA ARG A 555 -4.73 22.89 -1.31
C ARG A 555 -5.77 23.59 -0.43
N PRO A 556 -7.04 23.12 -0.41
CA PRO A 556 -8.09 23.72 0.41
C PRO A 556 -7.75 23.82 1.90
N SER A 557 -7.10 22.81 2.46
CA SER A 557 -6.68 22.78 3.87
C SER A 557 -5.62 23.84 4.21
N ARG A 558 -4.76 24.25 3.27
CA ARG A 558 -3.71 25.25 3.46
C ARG A 558 -4.19 26.69 3.27
N ARG A 559 -5.15 26.93 2.38
CA ARG A 559 -5.78 28.25 2.21
C ARG A 559 -6.35 28.81 3.51
N ARG A 560 -6.88 27.97 4.37
CA ARG A 560 -7.40 28.34 5.68
C ARG A 560 -6.32 28.82 6.66
N GLN A 561 -5.12 28.23 6.64
CA GLN A 561 -4.02 28.64 7.53
C GLN A 561 -3.50 30.05 7.22
N THR A 562 -3.49 30.42 5.94
CA THR A 562 -3.12 31.77 5.50
C THR A 562 -4.17 32.82 5.82
N ALA A 563 -5.47 32.49 5.73
CA ALA A 563 -6.55 33.40 6.12
C ALA A 563 -6.59 33.69 7.62
N ARG A 564 -6.30 32.70 8.49
CA ARG A 564 -6.18 32.89 9.94
C ARG A 564 -4.99 33.76 10.36
N ARG A 565 -3.88 33.75 9.61
CA ARG A 565 -2.71 34.60 9.89
C ARG A 565 -2.88 36.05 9.47
N LYS A 566 -3.83 36.39 8.58
CA LYS A 566 -4.12 37.78 8.18
C LYS A 566 -5.12 38.49 9.14
N VAL A 567 -5.70 37.78 10.11
CA VAL A 567 -6.70 38.32 11.06
C VAL A 567 -6.13 38.46 12.47
N THR A 568 -4.87 38.06 12.70
CA THR A 568 -4.12 38.34 13.93
C THR A 568 -2.93 39.24 13.63
#